data_3d3dd1b642f64ad0fd698aa1cc3ee0e9
#
_entry.id   3d3dd1b642f64ad0fd698aa1cc3ee0e9
#
_cell.length_a   1.000
_cell.length_b   1.000
_cell.length_c   1.000
_cell.angle_alpha   90.00
_cell.angle_beta   90.00
_cell.angle_gamma   90.00
#
_symmetry.space_group_name_H-M   'P 1'
#
loop_
_entity.id
_entity.type
_entity.pdbx_description
1 polymer ?
#
loop_
_entity_poly.entity_id
_entity_poly.type
_entity_poly.pdbx_seq_one_letter_code
_entity_poly.pdbx_strand_id
1 'polypeptide(L)'
;MSEGKTRGGAIRSTKTRTAASVAVQGHCLCGAVTLEIGHPARWAWHDHSKTSRHVHGAAYATYVGSWRSRFRIVQGAEHIARYQDKARRWTRSFCARCGTPLTYERAHAPQMVNVPRALFGAGTGREPLYHIAIDERPDWAYSGAALGPLKGYPGVVWERPKRRKSQVFSDPLDQLLREGLLEDQESEN
;
A
#
# COMPACT_ATOMS: atom_id res chain seq x y z
N MET A 1 -55.51 -28.28 -37.20
CA MET A 1 -54.08 -28.57 -37.36
C MET A 1 -53.34 -27.26 -37.50
N SER A 2 -52.73 -26.73 -36.45
CA SER A 2 -51.93 -25.50 -36.49
C SER A 2 -50.68 -25.74 -35.65
N GLU A 3 -49.57 -25.80 -36.32
CA GLU A 3 -48.26 -26.02 -35.74
C GLU A 3 -47.73 -24.75 -35.07
N GLY A 4 -47.44 -24.84 -33.77
CA GLY A 4 -46.80 -23.82 -32.97
C GLY A 4 -45.28 -23.83 -33.14
N LYS A 5 -44.72 -22.73 -33.65
CA LYS A 5 -43.33 -22.52 -33.89
C LYS A 5 -42.66 -21.93 -32.62
N THR A 6 -41.92 -22.75 -31.86
CA THR A 6 -41.14 -22.31 -30.72
C THR A 6 -39.85 -21.63 -31.18
N ARG A 7 -39.71 -20.35 -30.80
CA ARG A 7 -38.47 -19.57 -31.02
C ARG A 7 -37.52 -19.83 -29.86
N GLY A 8 -36.44 -20.55 -30.13
CA GLY A 8 -35.33 -20.72 -29.21
C GLY A 8 -34.52 -19.41 -29.09
N GLY A 9 -34.58 -18.79 -27.91
CA GLY A 9 -33.74 -17.65 -27.56
C GLY A 9 -32.32 -18.11 -27.23
N ALA A 10 -31.35 -17.74 -28.06
CA ALA A 10 -29.94 -17.99 -27.78
C ALA A 10 -29.49 -17.07 -26.61
N ILE A 11 -29.12 -17.66 -25.49
CA ILE A 11 -28.50 -16.97 -24.36
C ILE A 11 -27.08 -16.59 -24.77
N ARG A 12 -26.86 -15.31 -25.05
CA ARG A 12 -25.56 -14.72 -25.29
C ARG A 12 -24.76 -14.74 -23.97
N SER A 13 -23.87 -15.70 -23.81
CA SER A 13 -22.87 -15.70 -22.76
C SER A 13 -21.91 -14.53 -22.93
N THR A 14 -22.13 -13.48 -22.15
CA THR A 14 -21.17 -12.37 -22.01
C THR A 14 -19.99 -12.86 -21.18
N LYS A 15 -18.92 -13.31 -21.86
CA LYS A 15 -17.63 -13.62 -21.25
C LYS A 15 -17.05 -12.32 -20.70
N THR A 16 -17.27 -12.07 -19.42
CA THR A 16 -16.68 -10.94 -18.68
C THR A 16 -15.16 -11.09 -18.78
N ARG A 17 -14.52 -10.28 -19.60
CA ARG A 17 -13.06 -10.16 -19.63
C ARG A 17 -12.64 -9.61 -18.29
N THR A 18 -12.13 -10.47 -17.41
CA THR A 18 -11.45 -10.07 -16.18
C THR A 18 -10.26 -9.20 -16.61
N ALA A 19 -10.33 -7.91 -16.33
CA ALA A 19 -9.18 -7.03 -16.50
C ALA A 19 -8.01 -7.64 -15.74
N ALA A 20 -6.88 -7.84 -16.40
CA ALA A 20 -5.68 -8.35 -15.74
C ALA A 20 -5.38 -7.44 -14.55
N SER A 21 -5.43 -7.99 -13.33
CA SER A 21 -5.16 -7.21 -12.12
C SER A 21 -3.70 -6.79 -12.19
N VAL A 22 -3.46 -5.49 -12.27
CA VAL A 22 -2.11 -4.94 -12.19
C VAL A 22 -1.50 -5.41 -10.86
N ALA A 23 -0.27 -5.93 -10.91
CA ALA A 23 0.48 -6.37 -9.74
C ALA A 23 1.76 -5.54 -9.63
N VAL A 24 2.26 -5.41 -8.39
CA VAL A 24 3.57 -4.81 -8.13
C VAL A 24 4.47 -5.86 -7.45
N GLN A 25 5.70 -5.94 -7.92
CA GLN A 25 6.69 -6.87 -7.41
C GLN A 25 7.61 -6.22 -6.37
N GLY A 26 8.00 -7.03 -5.38
CA GLY A 26 9.00 -6.71 -4.39
C GLY A 26 9.97 -7.88 -4.23
N HIS A 27 11.15 -7.62 -3.72
CA HIS A 27 12.18 -8.64 -3.55
C HIS A 27 12.94 -8.45 -2.23
N CYS A 28 13.54 -9.52 -1.74
CA CYS A 28 14.48 -9.45 -0.60
C CYS A 28 15.80 -8.78 -1.01
N LEU A 29 16.60 -8.40 -0.02
CA LEU A 29 17.86 -7.68 -0.23
C LEU A 29 18.81 -8.42 -1.22
N CYS A 30 18.91 -9.74 -1.13
CA CYS A 30 19.79 -10.53 -2.01
C CYS A 30 19.12 -10.96 -3.33
N GLY A 31 17.87 -10.59 -3.59
CA GLY A 31 17.13 -10.95 -4.80
C GLY A 31 16.67 -12.42 -4.88
N ALA A 32 17.04 -13.28 -3.92
CA ALA A 32 16.69 -14.71 -3.98
C ALA A 32 15.18 -14.97 -3.90
N VAL A 33 14.44 -14.12 -3.20
CA VAL A 33 12.98 -14.23 -3.08
C VAL A 33 12.34 -13.01 -3.74
N THR A 34 11.42 -13.28 -4.67
CA THR A 34 10.55 -12.29 -5.30
C THR A 34 9.10 -12.62 -5.00
N LEU A 35 8.35 -11.60 -4.63
CA LEU A 35 6.92 -11.69 -4.33
C LEU A 35 6.14 -10.61 -5.07
N GLU A 36 4.84 -10.79 -5.20
CA GLU A 36 3.97 -9.76 -5.76
C GLU A 36 2.67 -9.61 -4.99
N ILE A 37 2.13 -8.42 -5.03
CA ILE A 37 0.81 -8.09 -4.51
C ILE A 37 -0.04 -7.41 -5.58
N GLY A 38 -1.36 -7.51 -5.47
CA GLY A 38 -2.26 -6.74 -6.32
C GLY A 38 -2.11 -5.24 -6.09
N HIS A 39 -2.09 -4.48 -7.19
CA HIS A 39 -2.07 -3.02 -7.17
C HIS A 39 -3.48 -2.43 -7.43
N PRO A 40 -3.91 -1.42 -6.69
CA PRO A 40 -3.27 -0.85 -5.50
C PRO A 40 -3.31 -1.80 -4.30
N ALA A 41 -2.36 -1.66 -3.38
CA ALA A 41 -2.39 -2.34 -2.08
C ALA A 41 -3.70 -2.01 -1.34
N ARG A 42 -4.20 -2.96 -0.55
CA ARG A 42 -5.53 -2.80 0.09
C ARG A 42 -5.50 -1.91 1.32
N TRP A 43 -4.40 -1.95 2.07
CA TRP A 43 -4.13 -1.10 3.22
C TRP A 43 -2.64 -0.83 3.33
N ALA A 44 -2.27 0.19 4.11
CA ALA A 44 -0.90 0.50 4.48
C ALA A 44 -0.87 1.19 5.84
N TRP A 45 0.12 0.87 6.69
CA TRP A 45 0.29 1.50 7.99
C TRP A 45 1.73 1.44 8.48
N HIS A 46 2.01 2.25 9.50
CA HIS A 46 3.21 2.17 10.32
C HIS A 46 2.89 1.41 11.62
N ASP A 47 3.70 0.43 11.97
CA ASP A 47 3.55 -0.42 13.14
C ASP A 47 4.68 -0.12 14.13
N HIS A 48 4.32 0.51 15.26
CA HIS A 48 5.24 0.91 16.31
C HIS A 48 5.39 -0.15 17.41
N SER A 49 4.71 -1.29 17.29
CA SER A 49 4.79 -2.35 18.30
C SER A 49 6.22 -2.81 18.54
N LYS A 50 6.52 -3.13 19.80
CA LYS A 50 7.82 -3.69 20.21
C LYS A 50 8.21 -4.88 19.34
N THR A 51 7.25 -5.74 18.99
CA THR A 51 7.47 -6.93 18.17
C THR A 51 7.92 -6.57 16.75
N SER A 52 7.27 -5.61 16.11
CA SER A 52 7.64 -5.18 14.76
C SER A 52 8.98 -4.47 14.76
N ARG A 53 9.27 -3.64 15.76
CA ARG A 53 10.58 -3.02 15.92
C ARG A 53 11.71 -4.05 16.06
N HIS A 54 11.53 -5.09 16.88
CA HIS A 54 12.54 -6.15 17.06
C HIS A 54 12.78 -6.93 15.76
N VAL A 55 11.73 -7.25 15.01
CA VAL A 55 11.84 -8.02 13.76
C VAL A 55 12.57 -7.22 12.68
N HIS A 56 12.36 -5.91 12.64
CA HIS A 56 12.92 -5.05 11.58
C HIS A 56 14.18 -4.30 12.01
N GLY A 57 14.56 -4.33 13.30
CA GLY A 57 15.69 -3.55 13.82
C GLY A 57 15.50 -2.04 13.58
N ALA A 58 14.25 -1.54 13.67
CA ALA A 58 13.90 -0.19 13.27
C ALA A 58 12.95 0.47 14.29
N ALA A 59 12.80 1.79 14.22
CA ALA A 59 11.90 2.56 15.08
C ALA A 59 10.42 2.14 14.90
N TYR A 60 10.05 1.74 13.72
CA TYR A 60 8.75 1.16 13.34
C TYR A 60 8.90 0.37 12.03
N ALA A 61 7.92 -0.46 11.73
CA ALA A 61 7.83 -1.15 10.44
C ALA A 61 6.71 -0.53 9.60
N THR A 62 6.95 -0.33 8.31
CA THR A 62 5.90 0.08 7.37
C THR A 62 5.43 -1.13 6.59
N TYR A 63 4.13 -1.41 6.67
CA TYR A 63 3.50 -2.52 5.96
C TYR A 63 2.53 -2.02 4.90
N VAL A 64 2.45 -2.77 3.82
CA VAL A 64 1.35 -2.76 2.86
C VAL A 64 0.65 -4.09 2.89
N GLY A 65 -0.64 -4.10 2.60
CA GLY A 65 -1.44 -5.31 2.69
C GLY A 65 -2.09 -5.72 1.39
N SER A 66 -2.23 -7.03 1.24
CA SER A 66 -2.91 -7.66 0.12
C SER A 66 -3.85 -8.76 0.62
N TRP A 67 -4.92 -8.99 -0.13
CA TRP A 67 -5.65 -10.25 0.04
C TRP A 67 -4.77 -11.40 -0.40
N ARG A 68 -4.85 -12.54 0.30
CA ARG A 68 -4.11 -13.76 -0.02
C ARG A 68 -4.32 -14.20 -1.48
N SER A 69 -5.50 -14.04 -2.02
CA SER A 69 -5.82 -14.35 -3.41
C SER A 69 -5.10 -13.46 -4.45
N ARG A 70 -4.48 -12.38 -3.99
CA ARG A 70 -3.71 -11.42 -4.81
C ARG A 70 -2.26 -11.30 -4.36
N PHE A 71 -1.79 -12.22 -3.55
CA PHE A 71 -0.41 -12.33 -3.10
C PHE A 71 0.20 -13.61 -3.67
N ARG A 72 1.40 -13.52 -4.22
CA ARG A 72 2.15 -14.67 -4.73
C ARG A 72 3.63 -14.55 -4.41
N ILE A 73 4.26 -15.70 -4.15
CA ILE A 73 5.71 -15.82 -4.25
C ILE A 73 6.00 -16.18 -5.72
N VAL A 74 6.72 -15.31 -6.39
CA VAL A 74 7.05 -15.46 -7.81
C VAL A 74 8.30 -16.32 -7.99
N GLN A 75 9.26 -16.18 -7.06
CA GLN A 75 10.53 -16.87 -7.12
C GLN A 75 11.07 -17.12 -5.69
N GLY A 76 11.81 -18.21 -5.51
CA GLY A 76 12.60 -18.48 -4.31
C GLY A 76 11.78 -18.92 -3.11
N ALA A 77 10.67 -19.63 -3.31
CA ALA A 77 9.83 -20.16 -2.22
C ALA A 77 10.64 -21.08 -1.27
N GLU A 78 11.63 -21.79 -1.77
CA GLU A 78 12.55 -22.67 -1.04
C GLU A 78 13.51 -21.90 -0.11
N HIS A 79 13.69 -20.61 -0.34
CA HIS A 79 14.50 -19.72 0.49
C HIS A 79 13.71 -18.99 1.57
N ILE A 80 12.47 -19.39 1.81
CA ILE A 80 11.63 -18.74 2.82
C ILE A 80 11.64 -19.54 4.12
N ALA A 81 12.20 -18.95 5.16
CA ALA A 81 12.06 -19.42 6.53
C ALA A 81 10.85 -18.77 7.21
N ARG A 82 10.28 -19.47 8.21
CA ARG A 82 9.11 -19.00 8.96
C ARG A 82 9.33 -19.11 10.46
N TYR A 83 8.93 -18.08 11.16
CA TYR A 83 8.80 -18.07 12.61
C TYR A 83 7.31 -17.98 12.99
N GLN A 84 6.88 -18.90 13.86
CA GLN A 84 5.51 -18.91 14.37
C GLN A 84 5.52 -18.55 15.86
N ASP A 85 4.88 -17.43 16.19
CA ASP A 85 4.54 -17.10 17.57
C ASP A 85 3.20 -17.75 17.92
N LYS A 86 3.26 -18.90 18.59
CA LYS A 86 2.06 -19.68 18.96
C LYS A 86 1.17 -18.93 19.95
N ALA A 87 1.77 -18.18 20.89
CA ALA A 87 1.01 -17.44 21.90
C ALA A 87 0.19 -16.30 21.29
N ARG A 88 0.76 -15.57 20.34
CA ARG A 88 0.11 -14.47 19.63
C ARG A 88 -0.63 -14.92 18.37
N ARG A 89 -0.42 -16.19 17.96
CA ARG A 89 -0.98 -16.75 16.72
C ARG A 89 -0.57 -15.96 15.48
N TRP A 90 0.71 -15.60 15.40
CA TRP A 90 1.31 -14.87 14.27
C TRP A 90 2.34 -15.74 13.55
N THR A 91 2.44 -15.53 12.24
CA THR A 91 3.51 -16.11 11.41
C THR A 91 4.26 -14.98 10.73
N ARG A 92 5.57 -14.99 10.84
CA ARG A 92 6.46 -14.10 10.12
C ARG A 92 7.35 -14.92 9.19
N SER A 93 7.47 -14.49 7.94
CA SER A 93 8.36 -15.11 6.97
C SER A 93 9.51 -14.18 6.68
N PHE A 94 10.68 -14.76 6.42
CA PHE A 94 11.88 -14.01 6.07
C PHE A 94 12.73 -14.82 5.09
N CYS A 95 13.60 -14.14 4.34
CA CYS A 95 14.56 -14.80 3.46
C CYS A 95 15.62 -15.50 4.29
N ALA A 96 15.77 -16.82 4.12
CA ALA A 96 16.78 -17.62 4.85
C ALA A 96 18.21 -17.27 4.47
N ARG A 97 18.44 -16.63 3.30
CA ARG A 97 19.76 -16.24 2.83
C ARG A 97 20.25 -14.90 3.38
N CYS A 98 19.37 -13.90 3.49
CA CYS A 98 19.77 -12.54 3.86
C CYS A 98 18.99 -11.95 5.06
N GLY A 99 18.07 -12.72 5.66
CA GLY A 99 17.30 -12.28 6.82
C GLY A 99 16.20 -11.25 6.53
N THR A 100 16.02 -10.79 5.28
CA THR A 100 15.02 -9.78 4.95
C THR A 100 13.61 -10.27 5.33
N PRO A 101 12.86 -9.55 6.18
CA PRO A 101 11.46 -9.85 6.47
C PRO A 101 10.61 -9.79 5.21
N LEU A 102 9.75 -10.80 4.99
CA LEU A 102 8.94 -10.93 3.77
C LEU A 102 7.45 -10.78 4.03
N THR A 103 6.91 -11.47 5.04
CA THR A 103 5.48 -11.39 5.36
C THR A 103 5.23 -11.37 6.87
N TYR A 104 4.09 -10.79 7.22
CA TYR A 104 3.48 -10.88 8.54
C TYR A 104 2.01 -11.26 8.39
N GLU A 105 1.63 -12.38 9.02
CA GLU A 105 0.33 -13.00 8.89
C GLU A 105 -0.26 -13.30 10.27
N ARG A 106 -1.57 -13.20 10.41
CA ARG A 106 -2.31 -13.44 11.65
C ARG A 106 -3.31 -14.57 11.45
N ALA A 107 -3.33 -15.54 12.36
CA ALA A 107 -4.21 -16.71 12.23
C ALA A 107 -5.71 -16.37 12.26
N HIS A 108 -6.09 -15.26 12.92
CA HIS A 108 -7.48 -14.79 12.95
C HIS A 108 -7.90 -14.01 11.69
N ALA A 109 -6.96 -13.74 10.77
CA ALA A 109 -7.22 -13.07 9.51
C ALA A 109 -6.42 -13.74 8.36
N PRO A 110 -6.65 -15.04 8.09
CA PRO A 110 -5.82 -15.82 7.16
C PRO A 110 -5.92 -15.35 5.71
N GLN A 111 -6.95 -14.59 5.39
CA GLN A 111 -7.14 -13.99 4.07
C GLN A 111 -6.26 -12.74 3.85
N MET A 112 -5.58 -12.26 4.88
CA MET A 112 -4.77 -11.04 4.84
C MET A 112 -3.28 -11.37 4.89
N VAL A 113 -2.49 -10.77 3.99
CA VAL A 113 -1.04 -10.84 4.01
C VAL A 113 -0.49 -9.42 4.11
N ASN A 114 0.40 -9.20 5.06
CA ASN A 114 1.08 -7.93 5.25
C ASN A 114 2.54 -8.09 4.82
N VAL A 115 3.01 -7.19 3.99
CA VAL A 115 4.34 -7.22 3.38
C VAL A 115 5.06 -5.93 3.75
N PRO A 116 6.34 -5.97 4.17
CA PRO A 116 7.10 -4.75 4.40
C PRO A 116 7.13 -3.88 3.14
N ARG A 117 6.73 -2.61 3.28
CA ARG A 117 6.68 -1.66 2.16
C ARG A 117 8.06 -1.49 1.48
N ALA A 118 9.13 -1.60 2.26
CA ALA A 118 10.50 -1.45 1.78
C ALA A 118 10.94 -2.49 0.74
N LEU A 119 10.23 -3.61 0.58
CA LEU A 119 10.53 -4.61 -0.45
C LEU A 119 10.23 -4.12 -1.87
N PHE A 120 9.39 -3.08 -2.01
CA PHE A 120 8.91 -2.59 -3.30
C PHE A 120 9.68 -1.32 -3.69
N GLY A 121 10.38 -1.36 -4.81
CA GLY A 121 11.05 -0.19 -5.39
C GLY A 121 10.07 0.82 -6.01
N ALA A 122 8.91 0.34 -6.49
CA ALA A 122 7.85 1.18 -7.04
C ALA A 122 6.76 1.50 -6.03
N GLY A 123 5.89 2.46 -6.34
CA GLY A 123 4.70 2.78 -5.55
C GLY A 123 3.74 1.59 -5.47
N THR A 124 3.18 1.36 -4.29
CA THR A 124 2.19 0.29 -4.06
C THR A 124 0.74 0.77 -4.23
N GLY A 125 0.55 2.02 -4.66
CA GLY A 125 -0.75 2.63 -4.87
C GLY A 125 -1.50 2.99 -3.59
N ARG A 126 -0.84 2.90 -2.42
CA ARG A 126 -1.42 3.31 -1.13
C ARG A 126 -0.34 3.84 -0.20
N GLU A 127 -0.60 5.02 0.34
CA GLU A 127 0.27 5.67 1.31
C GLU A 127 -0.03 5.19 2.73
N PRO A 128 1.00 4.96 3.57
CA PRO A 128 0.85 4.54 4.95
C PRO A 128 0.52 5.73 5.86
N LEU A 129 -0.75 6.07 5.98
CA LEU A 129 -1.24 7.19 6.79
C LEU A 129 -1.61 6.79 8.23
N TYR A 130 -1.69 5.49 8.51
CA TYR A 130 -2.13 4.97 9.80
C TYR A 130 -0.94 4.52 10.63
N HIS A 131 -1.03 4.75 11.93
CA HIS A 131 -0.05 4.31 12.91
C HIS A 131 -0.76 3.43 13.95
N ILE A 132 -0.24 2.24 14.20
CA ILE A 132 -0.75 1.34 15.22
C ILE A 132 0.29 1.13 16.30
N ALA A 133 -0.15 0.78 17.51
CA ALA A 133 0.68 0.59 18.69
C ALA A 133 1.60 1.81 18.97
N ILE A 134 1.06 3.02 18.81
CA ILE A 134 1.85 4.25 18.97
C ILE A 134 2.31 4.45 20.41
N ASP A 135 1.56 3.94 21.37
CA ASP A 135 1.87 4.00 22.80
C ASP A 135 3.12 3.17 23.16
N GLU A 136 3.46 2.17 22.35
CA GLU A 136 4.68 1.36 22.51
C GLU A 136 5.93 2.03 21.91
N ARG A 137 5.78 3.20 21.34
CA ARG A 137 6.88 3.94 20.73
C ARG A 137 7.88 4.40 21.79
N PRO A 138 9.18 4.13 21.63
CA PRO A 138 10.20 4.70 22.51
C PRO A 138 10.41 6.20 22.22
N ASP A 139 10.90 6.94 23.20
CA ASP A 139 11.09 8.40 23.13
C ASP A 139 12.00 8.85 21.97
N TRP A 140 12.98 8.03 21.62
CA TRP A 140 13.91 8.31 20.53
C TRP A 140 13.31 8.08 19.12
N ALA A 141 12.09 7.49 19.03
CA ALA A 141 11.50 7.13 17.74
C ALA A 141 10.38 8.09 17.35
N TYR A 142 10.31 8.43 16.10
CA TYR A 142 9.29 9.25 15.47
C TYR A 142 9.26 10.73 15.89
N SER A 143 9.78 11.56 15.01
CA SER A 143 9.77 13.03 15.10
C SER A 143 8.94 13.70 13.99
N GLY A 144 8.02 12.95 13.38
CA GLY A 144 7.22 13.43 12.23
C GLY A 144 6.05 14.34 12.60
N ALA A 145 5.11 14.53 11.67
CA ALA A 145 3.95 15.39 11.83
C ALA A 145 3.03 14.92 12.97
N ALA A 146 2.27 15.86 13.54
CA ALA A 146 1.32 15.55 14.61
C ALA A 146 0.27 14.54 14.14
N LEU A 147 0.12 13.45 14.91
CA LEU A 147 -0.85 12.39 14.63
C LEU A 147 -2.16 12.68 15.34
N GLY A 148 -3.28 12.37 14.73
CA GLY A 148 -4.61 12.47 15.32
C GLY A 148 -5.27 11.10 15.47
N PRO A 149 -6.16 10.91 16.45
CA PRO A 149 -6.89 9.66 16.62
C PRO A 149 -7.80 9.38 15.42
N LEU A 150 -7.89 8.12 15.02
CA LEU A 150 -8.80 7.67 13.98
C LEU A 150 -10.15 7.31 14.60
N LYS A 151 -11.19 8.07 14.26
CA LYS A 151 -12.55 7.84 14.76
C LYS A 151 -13.02 6.41 14.44
N GLY A 152 -13.52 5.70 15.46
CA GLY A 152 -14.02 4.32 15.34
C GLY A 152 -12.96 3.23 15.43
N TYR A 153 -11.68 3.58 15.62
CA TYR A 153 -10.57 2.63 15.76
C TYR A 153 -9.70 2.96 16.98
N PRO A 154 -10.06 2.47 18.17
CA PRO A 154 -9.29 2.71 19.40
C PRO A 154 -7.82 2.28 19.25
N GLY A 155 -6.89 3.09 19.74
CA GLY A 155 -5.45 2.82 19.65
C GLY A 155 -4.83 3.07 18.27
N VAL A 156 -5.62 3.51 17.28
CA VAL A 156 -5.11 3.89 15.95
C VAL A 156 -5.04 5.40 15.83
N VAL A 157 -3.87 5.91 15.47
CA VAL A 157 -3.68 7.31 15.12
C VAL A 157 -3.22 7.42 13.66
N TRP A 158 -3.42 8.55 13.05
CA TRP A 158 -3.12 8.75 11.65
C TRP A 158 -2.54 10.13 11.37
N GLU A 159 -1.75 10.21 10.33
CA GLU A 159 -1.27 11.47 9.78
C GLU A 159 -2.37 12.08 8.89
N ARG A 160 -2.92 13.21 9.31
CA ARG A 160 -3.96 13.90 8.53
C ARG A 160 -3.39 14.33 7.20
N PRO A 161 -4.02 13.98 6.06
CA PRO A 161 -3.59 14.47 4.76
C PRO A 161 -3.55 16.01 4.79
N LYS A 162 -2.41 16.58 4.47
CA LYS A 162 -2.34 18.02 4.20
C LYS A 162 -3.33 18.29 3.08
N ARG A 163 -4.33 19.15 3.31
CA ARG A 163 -5.15 19.66 2.20
C ARG A 163 -4.16 20.15 1.14
N ARG A 164 -4.15 19.51 -0.01
CA ARG A 164 -3.54 20.12 -1.18
C ARG A 164 -4.24 21.48 -1.30
N LYS A 165 -3.52 22.58 -1.00
CA LYS A 165 -3.93 23.87 -1.53
C LYS A 165 -4.08 23.58 -3.02
N SER A 166 -5.29 23.74 -3.55
CA SER A 166 -5.45 23.78 -4.99
C SER A 166 -4.33 24.70 -5.47
N GLN A 167 -3.38 24.16 -6.21
CA GLN A 167 -2.56 25.00 -7.04
C GLN A 167 -3.60 25.64 -7.96
N VAL A 168 -4.00 26.86 -7.61
CA VAL A 168 -4.53 27.77 -8.60
C VAL A 168 -3.35 27.87 -9.55
N PHE A 169 -3.46 27.19 -10.70
CA PHE A 169 -2.64 27.51 -11.84
C PHE A 169 -2.98 28.97 -12.12
N SER A 170 -2.20 29.88 -11.55
CA SER A 170 -2.14 31.22 -12.05
C SER A 170 -1.65 31.06 -13.49
N ASP A 171 -2.49 31.51 -14.42
CA ASP A 171 -2.15 31.57 -15.83
C ASP A 171 -0.73 32.16 -15.91
N PRO A 172 0.20 31.59 -16.71
CA PRO A 172 1.53 32.18 -16.91
C PRO A 172 1.48 33.67 -17.26
N LEU A 173 0.40 34.11 -17.92
CA LEU A 173 0.12 35.52 -18.22
C LEU A 173 -0.12 36.35 -16.96
N ASP A 174 -0.87 35.80 -15.97
CA ASP A 174 -1.15 36.48 -14.70
C ASP A 174 0.09 36.63 -13.83
N GLN A 175 1.05 35.72 -13.98
CA GLN A 175 2.34 35.79 -13.29
C GLN A 175 3.26 36.85 -13.92
N LEU A 176 3.30 36.94 -15.24
CA LEU A 176 4.05 37.95 -15.97
C LEU A 176 3.51 39.37 -15.74
N LEU A 177 2.18 39.53 -15.60
CA LEU A 177 1.56 40.81 -15.25
C LEU A 177 1.87 41.26 -13.81
N ARG A 178 1.98 40.31 -12.86
CA ARG A 178 2.35 40.61 -11.46
C ARG A 178 3.83 40.92 -11.28
N GLU A 179 4.68 40.41 -12.14
CA GLU A 179 6.12 40.63 -12.13
C GLU A 179 6.53 41.89 -12.91
N GLY A 180 5.58 42.63 -13.50
CA GLY A 180 5.84 43.87 -14.24
C GLY A 180 6.69 43.70 -15.51
N LEU A 181 6.72 42.46 -16.05
CA LEU A 181 7.54 42.10 -17.20
C LEU A 181 6.83 42.32 -18.56
N LEU A 182 5.58 42.80 -18.53
CA LEU A 182 4.88 43.30 -19.72
C LEU A 182 4.67 44.79 -19.56
N GLU A 183 5.54 45.60 -20.13
CA GLU A 183 5.34 47.04 -20.30
C GLU A 183 4.21 47.24 -21.31
N ASP A 184 3.26 48.12 -20.95
CA ASP A 184 2.16 48.51 -21.81
C ASP A 184 2.72 49.14 -23.11
N GLN A 185 2.68 48.38 -24.19
CA GLN A 185 2.85 48.92 -25.55
C GLN A 185 1.53 49.49 -26.06
N GLU A 186 0.99 50.46 -25.34
CA GLU A 186 -0.09 51.33 -25.87
C GLU A 186 0.24 52.79 -25.57
N SER A 187 1.16 53.34 -26.35
CA SER A 187 1.15 54.79 -26.63
C SER A 187 2.07 55.06 -27.81
N GLU A 188 1.55 54.97 -29.02
CA GLU A 188 1.90 55.80 -30.15
C GLU A 188 1.10 55.42 -31.40
N ASN A 189 -0.09 56.07 -31.57
CA ASN A 189 -0.56 56.57 -32.87
C ASN A 189 -1.75 57.50 -32.65
#